data_ce3a5d76b32e749eab6152137857543b
#
_entry.id   ce3a5d76b32e749eab6152137857543b
#
_cell.length_a   1.000
_cell.length_b   1.000
_cell.length_c   1.000
_cell.angle_alpha   90.00
_cell.angle_beta   90.00
_cell.angle_gamma   90.00
#
_symmetry.space_group_name_H-M   'P 1'
#
loop_
_entity.id
_entity.type
_entity.pdbx_description
1 polymer ?
#
loop_
_entity_poly.entity_id
_entity_poly.type
_entity_poly.pdbx_seq_one_letter_code
_entity_poly.pdbx_strand_id
1 'polypeptide(L)'
;QVAAVVLNANGDPARFAGFGLPVVADPLPDHPGPLAGILAGLEWAAAHRPDLAWVASIPGDCPFIPADFVARLHAAREAAGVPMAAASSGGQSHPPAALWPVALRGELRAALLAGERKIDRWTARFGCVDAAWPATPYDPFFNANAPEDLAEAEEILQISLSQGISP
;
A
#
# COMPACT_ATOMS: atom_id res chain seq x y z
N GLN A 1 12.04 -6.21 3.53
CA GLN A 1 11.58 -5.92 2.17
C GLN A 1 11.89 -4.48 1.73
N VAL A 2 11.93 -3.50 2.64
CA VAL A 2 12.06 -2.08 2.34
C VAL A 2 13.20 -1.42 3.12
N ALA A 3 13.75 -0.33 2.56
CA ALA A 3 14.86 0.42 3.16
C ALA A 3 14.40 1.46 4.19
N ALA A 4 13.13 1.84 4.19
CA ALA A 4 12.50 2.76 5.13
C ALA A 4 11.00 2.48 5.21
N VAL A 5 10.41 2.85 6.35
CA VAL A 5 8.95 2.81 6.57
C VAL A 5 8.51 4.18 7.05
N VAL A 6 7.40 4.65 6.53
CA VAL A 6 6.73 5.89 6.95
C VAL A 6 5.25 5.60 7.17
N LEU A 7 4.67 6.16 8.20
CA LEU A 7 3.26 6.05 8.49
C LEU A 7 2.52 7.28 7.94
N ASN A 8 1.58 7.07 7.03
CA ASN A 8 0.68 8.13 6.59
C ASN A 8 -0.53 8.18 7.52
N ALA A 9 -0.70 9.28 8.20
CA ALA A 9 -1.84 9.51 9.08
C ALA A 9 -2.11 10.99 9.25
N ASN A 10 -3.40 11.35 9.30
CA ASN A 10 -3.86 12.71 9.58
C ASN A 10 -4.17 12.91 11.07
N GLY A 11 -4.21 14.16 11.50
CA GLY A 11 -4.44 14.55 12.90
C GLY A 11 -3.18 14.57 13.74
N ASP A 12 -3.32 14.30 15.05
CA ASP A 12 -2.20 14.39 15.99
C ASP A 12 -1.22 13.22 15.80
N PRO A 13 0.05 13.48 15.37
CA PRO A 13 1.05 12.45 15.19
C PRO A 13 1.48 11.77 16.50
N ALA A 14 1.25 12.40 17.66
CA ALA A 14 1.58 11.81 18.97
C ALA A 14 0.84 10.48 19.22
N ARG A 15 -0.30 10.26 18.57
CA ARG A 15 -1.05 8.98 18.63
C ARG A 15 -0.21 7.79 18.12
N PHE A 16 0.79 8.05 17.32
CA PHE A 16 1.63 7.03 16.67
C PHE A 16 3.07 7.01 17.21
N ALA A 17 3.36 7.78 18.26
CA ALA A 17 4.72 7.89 18.82
C ALA A 17 5.31 6.53 19.24
N GLY A 18 4.46 5.59 19.69
CA GLY A 18 4.88 4.25 20.10
C GLY A 18 5.47 3.38 18.99
N PHE A 19 5.23 3.73 17.72
CA PHE A 19 5.79 2.98 16.58
C PHE A 19 7.21 3.39 16.22
N GLY A 20 7.69 4.56 16.68
CA GLY A 20 9.03 5.06 16.34
C GLY A 20 9.26 5.32 14.85
N LEU A 21 8.18 5.51 14.08
CA LEU A 21 8.20 5.76 12.65
C LEU A 21 7.96 7.25 12.34
N PRO A 22 8.52 7.79 11.25
CA PRO A 22 8.09 9.07 10.73
C PRO A 22 6.59 9.04 10.41
N VAL A 23 5.85 10.05 10.85
CA VAL A 23 4.42 10.21 10.54
C VAL A 23 4.26 11.38 9.58
N VAL A 24 3.56 11.16 8.47
CA VAL A 24 3.29 12.19 7.46
C VAL A 24 1.79 12.31 7.23
N ALA A 25 1.30 13.54 7.22
CA ALA A 25 -0.08 13.83 6.88
C ALA A 25 -0.27 13.90 5.36
N ASP A 26 -1.52 13.83 4.91
CA ASP A 26 -1.86 14.07 3.51
C ASP A 26 -1.43 15.47 3.09
N PRO A 27 -0.79 15.63 1.90
CA PRO A 27 -0.22 16.90 1.49
C PRO A 27 -1.26 17.86 0.88
N LEU A 28 -2.51 17.43 0.74
CA LEU A 28 -3.60 18.21 0.16
C LEU A 28 -4.75 18.37 1.15
N PRO A 29 -5.44 19.54 1.16
CA PRO A 29 -6.60 19.75 1.99
C PRO A 29 -7.73 18.78 1.62
N ASP A 30 -8.67 18.58 2.53
CA ASP A 30 -9.88 17.76 2.38
C ASP A 30 -9.62 16.25 2.22
N HIS A 31 -8.40 15.79 2.51
CA HIS A 31 -8.02 14.37 2.56
C HIS A 31 -8.66 13.51 1.46
N PRO A 32 -8.28 13.70 0.19
CA PRO A 32 -9.00 13.16 -0.96
C PRO A 32 -8.87 11.64 -1.16
N GLY A 33 -8.82 10.86 -0.08
CA GLY A 33 -8.80 9.40 -0.10
C GLY A 33 -7.41 8.78 -0.28
N PRO A 34 -7.31 7.48 -0.62
CA PRO A 34 -6.05 6.75 -0.57
C PRO A 34 -4.95 7.30 -1.49
N LEU A 35 -5.30 7.95 -2.59
CA LEU A 35 -4.32 8.60 -3.47
C LEU A 35 -3.55 9.73 -2.77
N ALA A 36 -4.14 10.42 -1.78
CA ALA A 36 -3.45 11.46 -1.03
C ALA A 36 -2.39 10.86 -0.10
N GLY A 37 -2.70 9.76 0.56
CA GLY A 37 -1.73 9.03 1.37
C GLY A 37 -0.57 8.46 0.54
N ILE A 38 -0.87 7.93 -0.66
CA ILE A 38 0.15 7.48 -1.61
C ILE A 38 1.05 8.67 -2.00
N LEU A 39 0.47 9.83 -2.32
CA LEU A 39 1.23 11.04 -2.63
C LEU A 39 2.12 11.48 -1.47
N ALA A 40 1.61 11.42 -0.23
CA ALA A 40 2.40 11.73 0.97
C ALA A 40 3.67 10.86 1.05
N GLY A 41 3.53 9.55 0.83
CA GLY A 41 4.65 8.60 0.80
C GLY A 41 5.65 8.89 -0.31
N LEU A 42 5.18 9.21 -1.52
CA LEU A 42 6.03 9.54 -2.67
C LEU A 42 6.82 10.84 -2.46
N GLU A 43 6.18 11.85 -1.88
CA GLU A 43 6.84 13.14 -1.59
C GLU A 43 7.83 13.02 -0.44
N TRP A 44 7.48 12.25 0.60
CA TRP A 44 8.40 11.95 1.67
C TRP A 44 9.66 11.22 1.16
N ALA A 45 9.48 10.20 0.33
CA ALA A 45 10.59 9.47 -0.27
C ALA A 45 11.47 10.40 -1.12
N ALA A 46 10.88 11.23 -1.97
CA ALA A 46 11.64 12.18 -2.79
C ALA A 46 12.45 13.19 -1.95
N ALA A 47 11.95 13.60 -0.80
CA ALA A 47 12.59 14.58 0.07
C ALA A 47 13.68 13.97 0.99
N HIS A 48 13.46 12.76 1.51
CA HIS A 48 14.30 12.17 2.56
C HIS A 48 15.14 10.98 2.08
N ARG A 49 14.74 10.34 0.99
CA ARG A 49 15.40 9.18 0.41
C ARG A 49 15.44 9.27 -1.12
N PRO A 50 16.14 10.29 -1.66
CA PRO A 50 16.24 10.49 -3.12
C PRO A 50 16.95 9.34 -3.86
N ASP A 51 17.59 8.44 -3.11
CA ASP A 51 18.17 7.18 -3.59
C ASP A 51 17.11 6.13 -3.93
N LEU A 52 15.86 6.26 -3.44
CA LEU A 52 14.78 5.31 -3.68
C LEU A 52 13.91 5.74 -4.88
N ALA A 53 13.74 4.84 -5.82
CA ALA A 53 12.91 5.06 -7.00
C ALA A 53 11.44 4.64 -6.81
N TRP A 54 11.14 3.88 -5.77
CA TRP A 54 9.85 3.21 -5.57
C TRP A 54 9.34 3.37 -4.13
N VAL A 55 8.02 3.46 -4.00
CA VAL A 55 7.27 3.38 -2.74
C VAL A 55 6.27 2.25 -2.86
N ALA A 56 6.23 1.36 -1.88
CA ALA A 56 5.15 0.41 -1.70
C ALA A 56 4.15 0.97 -0.68
N SER A 57 2.88 1.00 -1.02
CA SER A 57 1.80 1.36 -0.10
C SER A 57 1.07 0.12 0.39
N ILE A 58 0.67 0.15 1.65
CA ILE A 58 -0.12 -0.91 2.30
C ILE A 58 -1.17 -0.22 3.15
N PRO A 59 -2.47 -0.59 3.03
CA PRO A 59 -3.49 -0.13 3.96
C PRO A 59 -3.17 -0.55 5.39
N GLY A 60 -3.42 0.34 6.36
CA GLY A 60 -3.10 0.07 7.77
C GLY A 60 -4.00 -0.98 8.44
N ASP A 61 -5.06 -1.38 7.77
CA ASP A 61 -6.04 -2.39 8.17
C ASP A 61 -5.79 -3.78 7.54
N CYS A 62 -4.67 -3.97 6.82
CA CYS A 62 -4.26 -5.26 6.25
C CYS A 62 -3.14 -5.89 7.10
N PRO A 63 -3.45 -6.75 8.08
CA PRO A 63 -2.46 -7.29 9.02
C PRO A 63 -1.56 -8.40 8.46
N PHE A 64 -1.93 -9.05 7.35
CA PHE A 64 -1.28 -10.28 6.86
C PHE A 64 -0.47 -10.09 5.58
N ILE A 65 0.21 -8.97 5.44
CA ILE A 65 0.99 -8.65 4.23
C ILE A 65 2.09 -9.69 3.99
N PRO A 66 2.14 -10.32 2.79
CA PRO A 66 3.09 -11.38 2.49
C PRO A 66 4.55 -10.93 2.59
N ALA A 67 5.42 -11.83 3.04
CA ALA A 67 6.86 -11.58 3.11
C ALA A 67 7.51 -11.31 1.73
N ASP A 68 6.89 -11.74 0.63
CA ASP A 68 7.34 -11.51 -0.74
C ASP A 68 6.64 -10.32 -1.44
N PHE A 69 5.85 -9.53 -0.70
CA PHE A 69 4.99 -8.48 -1.25
C PHE A 69 5.72 -7.56 -2.23
N VAL A 70 6.77 -6.89 -1.78
CA VAL A 70 7.52 -5.94 -2.62
C VAL A 70 8.22 -6.63 -3.79
N ALA A 71 8.82 -7.79 -3.55
CA ALA A 71 9.52 -8.55 -4.59
C ALA A 71 8.57 -9.01 -5.71
N ARG A 72 7.38 -9.48 -5.34
CA ARG A 72 6.38 -9.95 -6.31
C ARG A 72 5.77 -8.80 -7.11
N LEU A 73 5.51 -7.65 -6.49
CA LEU A 73 5.07 -6.45 -7.21
C LEU A 73 6.12 -6.00 -8.23
N HIS A 74 7.40 -5.98 -7.86
CA HIS A 74 8.48 -5.67 -8.79
C HIS A 74 8.54 -6.66 -9.95
N ALA A 75 8.50 -7.95 -9.68
CA ALA A 75 8.54 -8.99 -10.72
C ALA A 75 7.35 -8.86 -11.69
N ALA A 76 6.14 -8.62 -11.17
CA ALA A 76 4.94 -8.48 -11.99
C ALA A 76 5.03 -7.28 -12.95
N ARG A 77 5.39 -6.08 -12.44
CA ARG A 77 5.50 -4.89 -13.28
C ARG A 77 6.61 -5.03 -14.33
N GLU A 78 7.73 -5.65 -13.98
CA GLU A 78 8.84 -5.89 -14.91
C GLU A 78 8.45 -6.85 -16.03
N ALA A 79 7.80 -7.96 -15.68
CA ALA A 79 7.29 -8.93 -16.65
C ALA A 79 6.27 -8.32 -17.63
N ALA A 80 5.41 -7.41 -17.12
CA ALA A 80 4.41 -6.72 -17.93
C ALA A 80 4.94 -5.48 -18.68
N GLY A 81 6.14 -4.99 -18.36
CA GLY A 81 6.72 -3.79 -18.95
C GLY A 81 5.97 -2.50 -18.59
N VAL A 82 5.34 -2.46 -17.40
CA VAL A 82 4.56 -1.32 -16.91
C VAL A 82 5.20 -0.69 -15.67
N PRO A 83 4.91 0.59 -15.35
CA PRO A 83 5.53 1.27 -14.23
C PRO A 83 4.99 0.87 -12.87
N MET A 84 3.79 0.30 -12.76
CA MET A 84 3.14 0.03 -11.48
C MET A 84 2.62 -1.40 -11.40
N ALA A 85 2.49 -1.90 -10.17
CA ALA A 85 1.78 -3.15 -9.88
C ALA A 85 0.93 -2.99 -8.62
N ALA A 86 -0.26 -3.54 -8.63
CA ALA A 86 -1.15 -3.64 -7.47
C ALA A 86 -1.28 -5.10 -7.03
N ALA A 87 -1.56 -5.32 -5.76
CA ALA A 87 -1.86 -6.65 -5.26
C ALA A 87 -3.22 -7.13 -5.72
N SER A 88 -3.37 -8.44 -5.88
CA SER A 88 -4.67 -9.10 -6.08
C SER A 88 -4.72 -10.44 -5.37
N SER A 89 -5.91 -10.84 -4.93
CA SER A 89 -6.19 -12.14 -4.31
C SER A 89 -7.60 -12.55 -4.60
N GLY A 90 -7.87 -13.86 -4.70
CA GLY A 90 -9.23 -14.37 -4.96
C GLY A 90 -9.91 -13.79 -6.21
N GLY A 91 -9.15 -13.28 -7.17
CA GLY A 91 -9.68 -12.63 -8.37
C GLY A 91 -10.09 -11.15 -8.17
N GLN A 92 -9.78 -10.56 -7.01
CA GLN A 92 -10.02 -9.15 -6.72
C GLN A 92 -8.70 -8.38 -6.66
N SER A 93 -8.67 -7.17 -7.25
CA SER A 93 -7.55 -6.25 -7.12
C SER A 93 -7.66 -5.45 -5.83
N HIS A 94 -6.50 -5.17 -5.20
CA HIS A 94 -6.36 -4.34 -4.00
C HIS A 94 -5.54 -3.08 -4.31
N PRO A 95 -6.07 -2.11 -5.04
CA PRO A 95 -5.31 -0.99 -5.58
C PRO A 95 -4.52 -0.16 -4.57
N PRO A 96 -4.95 -0.01 -3.29
CA PRO A 96 -4.14 0.67 -2.29
C PRO A 96 -2.90 -0.11 -1.83
N ALA A 97 -2.86 -1.44 -2.02
CA ALA A 97 -1.70 -2.29 -1.76
C ALA A 97 -0.88 -2.44 -3.05
N ALA A 98 0.05 -1.52 -3.30
CA ALA A 98 0.68 -1.42 -4.61
C ALA A 98 2.09 -0.81 -4.56
N LEU A 99 2.79 -0.87 -5.70
CA LEU A 99 4.10 -0.31 -5.92
C LEU A 99 4.04 0.88 -6.89
N TRP A 100 4.60 2.01 -6.47
CA TRP A 100 4.50 3.31 -7.12
C TRP A 100 5.86 3.89 -7.45
N PRO A 101 6.13 4.38 -8.67
CA PRO A 101 7.37 5.08 -8.98
C PRO A 101 7.34 6.50 -8.39
N VAL A 102 8.39 6.87 -7.67
CA VAL A 102 8.56 8.21 -7.09
C VAL A 102 8.54 9.30 -8.18
N ALA A 103 8.96 8.96 -9.38
CA ALA A 103 8.94 9.87 -10.54
C ALA A 103 7.54 10.38 -10.90
N LEU A 104 6.48 9.61 -10.63
CA LEU A 104 5.09 9.99 -10.95
C LEU A 104 4.42 10.88 -9.89
N ARG A 105 5.12 11.28 -8.80
CA ARG A 105 4.52 12.11 -7.74
C ARG A 105 3.92 13.43 -8.24
N GLY A 106 4.57 14.07 -9.23
CA GLY A 106 4.06 15.31 -9.81
C GLY A 106 2.77 15.13 -10.58
N GLU A 107 2.68 14.05 -11.37
CA GLU A 107 1.47 13.67 -12.11
C GLU A 107 0.32 13.30 -11.17
N LEU A 108 0.64 12.59 -10.05
CA LEU A 108 -0.36 12.26 -9.05
C LEU A 108 -0.88 13.51 -8.33
N ARG A 109 0.01 14.44 -7.95
CA ARG A 109 -0.40 15.71 -7.35
C ARG A 109 -1.30 16.51 -8.28
N ALA A 110 -0.94 16.64 -9.55
CA ALA A 110 -1.76 17.35 -10.55
C ALA A 110 -3.14 16.70 -10.74
N ALA A 111 -3.20 15.37 -10.78
CA ALA A 111 -4.46 14.65 -10.91
C ALA A 111 -5.38 14.86 -9.68
N LEU A 112 -4.83 14.81 -8.48
CA LEU A 112 -5.57 15.07 -7.24
C LEU A 112 -6.15 16.50 -7.21
N LEU A 113 -5.35 17.50 -7.59
CA LEU A 113 -5.79 18.90 -7.71
C LEU A 113 -6.88 19.07 -8.76
N ALA A 114 -6.85 18.28 -9.84
CA ALA A 114 -7.89 18.25 -10.86
C ALA A 114 -9.14 17.44 -10.45
N GLY A 115 -9.18 16.90 -9.22
CA GLY A 115 -10.35 16.21 -8.68
C GLY A 115 -10.35 14.69 -8.88
N GLU A 116 -9.24 14.07 -9.33
CA GLU A 116 -9.17 12.61 -9.41
C GLU A 116 -9.17 12.00 -7.99
N ARG A 117 -9.93 10.91 -7.81
CA ARG A 117 -10.07 10.21 -6.52
C ARG A 117 -9.93 8.70 -6.65
N LYS A 118 -10.01 8.17 -7.88
CA LYS A 118 -10.00 6.73 -8.14
C LYS A 118 -8.61 6.27 -8.55
N ILE A 119 -8.07 5.30 -7.81
CA ILE A 119 -6.74 4.72 -8.08
C ILE A 119 -6.71 4.09 -9.47
N ASP A 120 -7.68 3.24 -9.77
CA ASP A 120 -7.79 2.51 -11.04
C ASP A 120 -7.82 3.45 -12.25
N ARG A 121 -8.57 4.57 -12.16
CA ARG A 121 -8.63 5.56 -13.21
C ARG A 121 -7.29 6.27 -13.43
N TRP A 122 -6.59 6.59 -12.35
CA TRP A 122 -5.30 7.25 -12.44
C TRP A 122 -4.23 6.31 -12.97
N THR A 123 -4.14 5.09 -12.44
CA THR A 123 -3.14 4.10 -12.85
C THR A 123 -3.31 3.63 -14.29
N ALA A 124 -4.55 3.57 -14.81
CA ALA A 124 -4.83 3.24 -16.20
C ALA A 124 -4.16 4.17 -17.21
N ARG A 125 -3.81 5.39 -16.81
CA ARG A 125 -3.11 6.37 -17.68
C ARG A 125 -1.66 6.00 -17.96
N PHE A 126 -1.04 5.23 -17.07
CA PHE A 126 0.39 4.90 -17.13
C PHE A 126 0.64 3.40 -17.30
N GLY A 127 -0.29 2.58 -16.92
CA GLY A 127 -0.21 1.13 -16.86
C GLY A 127 0.06 0.62 -15.44
N CYS A 128 -0.76 -0.33 -15.03
CA CYS A 128 -0.64 -1.06 -13.78
C CYS A 128 -1.05 -2.51 -14.04
N VAL A 129 -0.32 -3.46 -13.46
CA VAL A 129 -0.62 -4.89 -13.54
C VAL A 129 -0.99 -5.43 -12.17
N ASP A 130 -1.87 -6.42 -12.12
CA ASP A 130 -2.15 -7.15 -10.89
C ASP A 130 -1.08 -8.22 -10.63
N ALA A 131 -0.49 -8.18 -9.43
CA ALA A 131 0.35 -9.24 -8.89
C ALA A 131 -0.53 -10.13 -7.99
N ALA A 132 -0.72 -11.39 -8.36
CA ALA A 132 -1.67 -12.27 -7.71
C ALA A 132 -1.05 -13.07 -6.57
N TRP A 133 -1.78 -13.15 -5.45
CA TRP A 133 -1.53 -14.08 -4.33
C TRP A 133 -2.69 -15.05 -4.16
N PRO A 134 -2.42 -16.25 -3.64
CA PRO A 134 -3.51 -17.18 -3.27
C PRO A 134 -4.32 -16.59 -2.10
N ALA A 135 -5.63 -16.78 -2.14
CA ALA A 135 -6.54 -16.40 -1.05
C ALA A 135 -6.81 -17.57 -0.07
N THR A 136 -6.02 -18.65 -0.16
CA THR A 136 -6.11 -19.81 0.72
C THR A 136 -4.73 -20.11 1.33
N PRO A 137 -4.65 -20.46 2.62
CA PRO A 137 -5.73 -20.75 3.58
C PRO A 137 -6.46 -19.50 4.08
N TYR A 138 -5.97 -18.29 3.84
CA TYR A 138 -6.59 -17.00 4.14
C TYR A 138 -6.22 -15.98 3.06
N ASP A 139 -6.99 -14.90 2.99
CA ASP A 139 -6.66 -13.77 2.11
C ASP A 139 -5.58 -12.88 2.76
N PRO A 140 -4.38 -12.74 2.15
CA PRO A 140 -3.32 -11.91 2.70
C PRO A 140 -3.65 -10.41 2.68
N PHE A 141 -4.68 -10.00 1.95
CA PHE A 141 -5.15 -8.61 1.91
C PHE A 141 -6.49 -8.43 2.63
N PHE A 142 -6.81 -9.35 3.54
CA PHE A 142 -7.94 -9.22 4.46
C PHE A 142 -7.88 -7.88 5.20
N ASN A 143 -9.00 -7.15 5.22
CA ASN A 143 -9.12 -5.86 5.90
C ASN A 143 -9.86 -6.03 7.23
N ALA A 144 -9.23 -5.61 8.33
CA ALA A 144 -9.86 -5.57 9.65
C ALA A 144 -10.48 -4.18 9.90
N ASN A 145 -11.74 -3.98 9.48
CA ASN A 145 -12.44 -2.70 9.55
C ASN A 145 -13.38 -2.58 10.77
N ALA A 146 -13.82 -3.69 11.32
CA ALA A 146 -14.77 -3.76 12.43
C ALA A 146 -14.21 -4.62 13.58
N PRO A 147 -14.72 -4.47 14.82
CA PRO A 147 -14.30 -5.33 15.93
C PRO A 147 -14.46 -6.82 15.67
N GLU A 148 -15.46 -7.22 14.89
CA GLU A 148 -15.72 -8.60 14.50
C GLU A 148 -14.59 -9.15 13.62
N ASP A 149 -13.99 -8.31 12.76
CA ASP A 149 -12.88 -8.68 11.87
C ASP A 149 -11.60 -8.99 12.67
N LEU A 150 -11.46 -8.43 13.89
CA LEU A 150 -10.34 -8.74 14.77
C LEU A 150 -10.39 -10.20 15.25
N ALA A 151 -11.57 -10.74 15.53
CA ALA A 151 -11.72 -12.14 15.90
C ALA A 151 -11.34 -13.06 14.72
N GLU A 152 -11.76 -12.71 13.51
CA GLU A 152 -11.36 -13.44 12.29
C GLU A 152 -9.84 -13.33 12.06
N ALA A 153 -9.27 -12.16 12.27
CA ALA A 153 -7.81 -11.97 12.17
C ALA A 153 -7.05 -12.83 13.19
N GLU A 154 -7.55 -12.97 14.42
CA GLU A 154 -6.96 -13.84 15.44
C GLU A 154 -7.03 -15.33 15.02
N GLU A 155 -8.14 -15.78 14.43
CA GLU A 155 -8.27 -17.15 13.91
C GLU A 155 -7.28 -17.39 12.76
N ILE A 156 -7.15 -16.47 11.82
CA ILE A 156 -6.18 -16.51 10.72
C ILE A 156 -4.76 -16.64 11.27
N LEU A 157 -4.41 -15.84 12.29
CA LEU A 157 -3.10 -15.88 12.93
C LEU A 157 -2.81 -17.26 13.54
N GLN A 158 -3.80 -17.87 14.22
CA GLN A 158 -3.65 -19.21 14.79
C GLN A 158 -3.44 -20.29 13.71
N ILE A 159 -4.15 -20.19 12.59
CA ILE A 159 -3.99 -21.10 11.44
C ILE A 159 -2.57 -20.94 10.88
N SER A 160 -2.12 -19.72 10.66
CA SER A 160 -0.80 -19.40 10.14
C SER A 160 0.32 -19.97 11.00
N LEU A 161 0.24 -19.75 12.32
CA LEU A 161 1.22 -20.28 13.30
C LEU A 161 1.21 -21.82 13.34
N SER A 162 0.04 -22.45 13.26
CA SER A 162 -0.08 -23.90 13.29
C SER A 162 0.51 -24.59 12.05
N GLN A 163 0.52 -23.90 10.91
CA GLN A 163 1.04 -24.38 9.64
C GLN A 163 2.49 -23.97 9.37
N GLY A 164 3.12 -23.23 10.31
CA GLY A 164 4.48 -22.72 10.13
C GLY A 164 4.60 -21.69 9.00
N ILE A 165 3.49 -21.09 8.61
CA ILE A 165 3.45 -20.00 7.66
C ILE A 165 3.70 -18.73 8.46
N SER A 166 4.78 -17.99 8.16
CA SER A 166 5.00 -16.67 8.76
C SER A 166 4.01 -15.69 8.13
N PRO A 167 3.17 -15.03 8.95
CA PRO A 167 2.30 -13.97 8.45
C PRO A 167 3.11 -12.78 7.94
#